data_eb07e12480b396d44b8349a7e8d9f871
#
_entry.id   eb07e12480b396d44b8349a7e8d9f871
#
_cell.length_a   1.000
_cell.length_b   1.000
_cell.length_c   1.000
_cell.angle_alpha   90.00
_cell.angle_beta   90.00
_cell.angle_gamma   90.00
#
_symmetry.space_group_name_H-M   'P 1'
#
loop_
_entity.id
_entity.type
_entity.pdbx_description
1 polymer ?
#
loop_
_entity_poly.entity_id
_entity_poly.type
_entity_poly.pdbx_seq_one_letter_code
_entity_poly.pdbx_strand_id
1 'polypeptide(L)'
;GTPTGYEQITVTPVDNSIYDATDNEASTSQLMNQAYLHDKVGPTITGTGFLPEDNSTIAVSFSDPVYNTSGGSGALETSDFALSISGGVATLSSATPTSIAVSGAIYTLGIGLSGIPNGTETLTITPVANSIYDGNGLAASTSQSNNTATLNDRRLSIKETLEHELVYGDLNSLVRMNLNTYLLAYRGTSYYGYLSTFTIDADGSNITEVASLQFTGNATMNYPSLLQMTEDTYIVA
;
A
#
# COMPACT_ATOMS: atom_id res chain seq x y z
N GLY A 1 -3.60 -12.38 -32.62
CA GLY A 1 -3.01 -12.02 -31.33
C GLY A 1 -1.54 -12.42 -31.28
N THR A 2 -0.77 -11.81 -30.42
CA THR A 2 0.63 -12.21 -30.15
C THR A 2 0.60 -13.38 -29.16
N PRO A 3 1.31 -14.49 -29.46
CA PRO A 3 1.32 -15.65 -28.57
C PRO A 3 1.95 -15.33 -27.21
N THR A 4 1.37 -15.92 -26.16
CA THR A 4 1.79 -15.78 -24.74
C THR A 4 2.45 -17.05 -24.20
N GLY A 5 2.71 -18.06 -25.07
CA GLY A 5 3.29 -19.34 -24.69
C GLY A 5 2.28 -20.36 -24.12
N TYR A 6 1.06 -19.96 -23.87
CA TYR A 6 0.00 -20.86 -23.35
C TYR A 6 -0.92 -21.38 -24.45
N GLU A 7 -0.85 -20.81 -25.64
CA GLU A 7 -1.66 -21.23 -26.78
C GLU A 7 -1.11 -22.52 -27.39
N GLN A 8 -2.01 -23.45 -27.70
CA GLN A 8 -1.69 -24.75 -28.28
C GLN A 8 -2.25 -24.87 -29.68
N ILE A 9 -1.42 -25.29 -30.64
CA ILE A 9 -1.85 -25.71 -31.98
C ILE A 9 -2.03 -27.21 -31.97
N THR A 10 -3.16 -27.67 -32.52
CA THR A 10 -3.45 -29.07 -32.82
C THR A 10 -3.54 -29.26 -34.31
N VAL A 11 -2.81 -30.24 -34.83
CA VAL A 11 -2.86 -30.62 -36.26
C VAL A 11 -3.59 -31.94 -36.40
N THR A 12 -4.68 -31.94 -37.14
CA THR A 12 -5.48 -33.13 -37.37
C THR A 12 -5.64 -33.38 -38.88
N PRO A 13 -5.38 -34.57 -39.38
CA PRO A 13 -5.72 -34.94 -40.75
C PRO A 13 -7.22 -34.70 -41.00
N VAL A 14 -7.53 -34.15 -42.16
CA VAL A 14 -8.92 -34.09 -42.62
C VAL A 14 -9.34 -35.49 -43.10
N ASP A 15 -10.54 -35.90 -42.73
CA ASP A 15 -11.11 -37.19 -43.11
C ASP A 15 -11.01 -37.39 -44.64
N ASN A 16 -10.62 -38.58 -45.09
CA ASN A 16 -10.42 -38.98 -46.49
C ASN A 16 -9.44 -38.10 -47.27
N SER A 17 -8.39 -37.55 -46.60
CA SER A 17 -7.47 -36.60 -47.25
C SER A 17 -6.01 -37.06 -47.31
N ILE A 18 -5.59 -37.94 -46.42
CA ILE A 18 -4.20 -38.40 -46.32
C ILE A 18 -4.18 -39.92 -46.27
N TYR A 19 -3.46 -40.52 -47.19
CA TYR A 19 -3.30 -41.97 -47.32
C TYR A 19 -1.84 -42.37 -47.39
N ASP A 20 -1.51 -43.58 -46.95
CA ASP A 20 -0.20 -44.18 -47.16
C ASP A 20 -0.11 -44.80 -48.57
N ALA A 21 1.05 -45.37 -48.91
CA ALA A 21 1.32 -45.97 -50.21
C ALA A 21 0.50 -47.26 -50.47
N THR A 22 -0.22 -47.73 -49.47
CA THR A 22 -1.10 -48.94 -49.57
C THR A 22 -2.58 -48.59 -49.37
N ASP A 23 -2.93 -47.32 -49.59
CA ASP A 23 -4.31 -46.80 -49.54
C ASP A 23 -4.94 -46.86 -48.12
N ASN A 24 -4.15 -46.95 -47.04
CA ASN A 24 -4.70 -46.79 -45.69
C ASN A 24 -4.80 -45.33 -45.32
N GLU A 25 -5.95 -44.92 -44.84
CA GLU A 25 -6.22 -43.57 -44.43
C GLU A 25 -5.55 -43.21 -43.09
N ALA A 26 -5.00 -42.00 -42.97
CA ALA A 26 -4.52 -41.46 -41.73
C ALA A 26 -5.69 -41.20 -40.76
N SER A 27 -5.60 -41.74 -39.56
CA SER A 27 -6.64 -41.54 -38.56
C SER A 27 -6.80 -40.04 -38.22
N THR A 28 -8.04 -39.58 -38.13
CA THR A 28 -8.37 -38.25 -37.62
C THR A 28 -8.16 -38.14 -36.11
N SER A 29 -8.02 -39.28 -35.41
CA SER A 29 -7.68 -39.35 -33.99
C SER A 29 -6.17 -39.54 -33.85
N GLN A 30 -5.44 -38.44 -33.70
CA GLN A 30 -3.98 -38.44 -33.57
C GLN A 30 -3.55 -38.27 -32.13
N LEU A 31 -2.38 -38.88 -31.80
CA LEU A 31 -1.65 -38.63 -30.56
C LEU A 31 -0.41 -37.77 -30.85
N MET A 32 0.01 -36.94 -29.91
CA MET A 32 1.22 -36.10 -30.05
C MET A 32 1.16 -35.12 -31.24
N ASN A 33 -0.04 -34.69 -31.61
CA ASN A 33 -0.28 -33.75 -32.70
C ASN A 33 -0.49 -32.31 -32.23
N GLN A 34 0.00 -31.99 -31.05
CA GLN A 34 -0.13 -30.69 -30.40
C GLN A 34 1.25 -30.06 -30.11
N ALA A 35 1.33 -28.75 -30.26
CA ALA A 35 2.49 -27.97 -29.91
C ALA A 35 2.07 -26.64 -29.30
N TYR A 36 2.77 -26.18 -28.28
CA TYR A 36 2.60 -24.84 -27.75
C TYR A 36 3.27 -23.81 -28.67
N LEU A 37 2.65 -22.66 -28.82
CA LEU A 37 3.28 -21.53 -29.48
C LEU A 37 4.39 -20.96 -28.60
N HIS A 38 5.44 -20.46 -29.21
CA HIS A 38 6.46 -19.73 -28.48
C HIS A 38 5.91 -18.41 -27.99
N ASP A 39 6.20 -18.07 -26.74
CA ASP A 39 5.90 -16.78 -26.18
C ASP A 39 6.59 -15.66 -26.98
N LYS A 40 5.86 -14.56 -27.20
CA LYS A 40 6.30 -13.36 -27.91
C LYS A 40 5.93 -12.08 -27.15
N VAL A 41 5.46 -12.22 -25.89
CA VAL A 41 5.04 -11.12 -25.04
C VAL A 41 5.97 -11.06 -23.83
N GLY A 42 6.70 -9.98 -23.66
CA GLY A 42 7.51 -9.78 -22.47
C GLY A 42 6.63 -9.53 -21.22
N PRO A 43 7.19 -9.69 -20.02
CA PRO A 43 6.44 -9.60 -18.77
C PRO A 43 5.83 -8.21 -18.58
N THR A 44 4.61 -8.19 -18.04
CA THR A 44 3.90 -6.96 -17.73
C THR A 44 3.59 -6.86 -16.25
N ILE A 45 3.53 -5.65 -15.72
CA ILE A 45 3.01 -5.41 -14.36
C ILE A 45 1.52 -5.69 -14.36
N THR A 46 1.09 -6.65 -13.56
CA THR A 46 -0.33 -7.05 -13.44
C THR A 46 -1.07 -6.24 -12.41
N GLY A 47 -0.36 -5.62 -11.48
CA GLY A 47 -0.92 -4.70 -10.50
C GLY A 47 0.13 -4.20 -9.52
N THR A 48 -0.22 -3.08 -8.88
CA THR A 48 0.47 -2.58 -7.71
C THR A 48 -0.33 -2.98 -6.47
N GLY A 49 0.35 -3.56 -5.47
CA GLY A 49 -0.26 -3.96 -4.22
C GLY A 49 -0.58 -2.77 -3.29
N PHE A 50 -1.15 -3.10 -2.13
CA PHE A 50 -1.48 -2.13 -1.11
C PHE A 50 -0.23 -1.38 -0.65
N LEU A 51 -0.32 -0.06 -0.61
CA LEU A 51 0.66 0.80 0.05
C LEU A 51 0.39 0.77 1.57
N PRO A 52 1.40 0.56 2.44
CA PRO A 52 1.20 0.75 3.87
C PRO A 52 0.79 2.21 4.13
N GLU A 53 0.13 2.45 5.26
CA GLU A 53 -0.37 3.80 5.61
C GLU A 53 0.73 4.87 5.60
N ASP A 54 1.98 4.48 5.85
CA ASP A 54 3.13 5.40 5.84
C ASP A 54 3.70 5.65 4.45
N ASN A 55 3.17 5.02 3.40
CA ASN A 55 3.67 5.09 2.02
C ASN A 55 5.15 4.69 1.86
N SER A 56 5.69 3.89 2.77
CA SER A 56 7.12 3.52 2.76
C SER A 56 7.47 2.50 1.70
N THR A 57 6.50 1.68 1.28
CA THR A 57 6.72 0.61 0.30
C THR A 57 5.53 0.43 -0.62
N ILE A 58 5.78 -0.15 -1.80
CA ILE A 58 4.76 -0.62 -2.74
C ILE A 58 5.08 -2.03 -3.22
N ALA A 59 4.07 -2.88 -3.27
CA ALA A 59 4.17 -4.21 -3.85
C ALA A 59 3.85 -4.18 -5.35
N VAL A 60 4.62 -4.93 -6.14
CA VAL A 60 4.45 -5.07 -7.59
C VAL A 60 4.44 -6.55 -7.93
N SER A 61 3.55 -6.97 -8.84
CA SER A 61 3.49 -8.31 -9.39
C SER A 61 3.56 -8.28 -10.92
N PHE A 62 4.10 -9.35 -11.51
CA PHE A 62 4.24 -9.50 -12.96
C PHE A 62 3.38 -10.63 -13.49
N SER A 63 3.12 -10.61 -14.80
CA SER A 63 2.41 -11.69 -15.52
C SER A 63 3.19 -12.99 -15.53
N ASP A 64 4.51 -12.93 -15.46
CA ASP A 64 5.45 -14.03 -15.60
C ASP A 64 6.52 -14.00 -14.50
N PRO A 65 7.22 -15.11 -14.22
CA PRO A 65 8.46 -15.08 -13.48
C PRO A 65 9.49 -14.17 -14.18
N VAL A 66 10.10 -13.26 -13.44
CA VAL A 66 11.00 -12.25 -14.00
C VAL A 66 12.42 -12.35 -13.45
N TYR A 67 13.36 -11.92 -14.29
CA TYR A 67 14.81 -12.00 -14.09
C TYR A 67 15.49 -10.72 -14.57
N ASN A 68 16.67 -10.41 -14.06
CA ASN A 68 17.43 -9.25 -14.51
C ASN A 68 18.38 -9.53 -15.70
N THR A 69 18.37 -10.77 -16.23
CA THR A 69 19.13 -11.15 -17.43
C THR A 69 18.23 -11.82 -18.46
N SER A 70 18.52 -11.61 -19.74
CA SER A 70 17.80 -12.24 -20.85
C SER A 70 18.00 -13.77 -20.95
N GLY A 71 18.85 -14.34 -20.12
CA GLY A 71 19.03 -15.79 -19.98
C GLY A 71 18.07 -16.47 -19.01
N GLY A 72 17.06 -15.78 -18.49
CA GLY A 72 16.08 -16.33 -17.53
C GLY A 72 16.71 -16.63 -16.17
N SER A 73 17.67 -15.79 -15.72
CA SER A 73 18.36 -15.95 -14.45
C SER A 73 18.70 -14.60 -13.81
N GLY A 74 19.09 -14.62 -12.54
CA GLY A 74 19.40 -13.43 -11.77
C GLY A 74 18.17 -12.81 -11.08
N ALA A 75 18.39 -12.24 -9.90
CA ALA A 75 17.36 -11.57 -9.12
C ALA A 75 17.22 -10.12 -9.58
N LEU A 76 16.02 -9.56 -9.51
CA LEU A 76 15.82 -8.13 -9.75
C LEU A 76 16.48 -7.30 -8.66
N GLU A 77 16.96 -6.14 -9.05
CA GLU A 77 17.59 -5.14 -8.20
C GLU A 77 16.79 -3.83 -8.23
N THR A 78 17.08 -2.92 -7.30
CA THR A 78 16.42 -1.61 -7.27
C THR A 78 16.64 -0.80 -8.56
N SER A 79 17.79 -0.97 -9.21
CA SER A 79 18.14 -0.32 -10.48
C SER A 79 17.29 -0.79 -11.67
N ASP A 80 16.57 -1.90 -11.56
CA ASP A 80 15.69 -2.42 -12.61
C ASP A 80 14.34 -1.67 -12.68
N PHE A 81 14.08 -0.80 -11.70
CA PHE A 81 12.87 -0.02 -11.58
C PHE A 81 13.13 1.48 -11.54
N ALA A 82 12.29 2.22 -12.21
CA ALA A 82 12.20 3.67 -12.11
C ALA A 82 10.87 4.08 -11.46
N LEU A 83 10.93 4.99 -10.50
CA LEU A 83 9.77 5.58 -9.84
C LEU A 83 9.56 7.00 -10.35
N SER A 84 8.31 7.38 -10.54
CA SER A 84 7.91 8.77 -10.74
C SER A 84 6.65 9.08 -9.96
N ILE A 85 6.45 10.36 -9.62
CA ILE A 85 5.29 10.84 -8.89
C ILE A 85 4.71 12.04 -9.61
N SER A 86 3.40 12.12 -9.62
CA SER A 86 2.67 13.25 -10.20
C SER A 86 1.49 13.65 -9.31
N GLY A 87 1.06 14.90 -9.41
CA GLY A 87 0.01 15.44 -8.54
C GLY A 87 0.54 15.77 -7.14
N GLY A 88 -0.37 16.30 -6.29
CA GLY A 88 -0.11 16.57 -4.89
C GLY A 88 1.04 17.52 -4.58
N VAL A 89 1.62 17.33 -3.39
CA VAL A 89 2.69 18.20 -2.84
C VAL A 89 3.95 17.41 -2.47
N ALA A 90 3.85 16.09 -2.27
CA ALA A 90 5.01 15.25 -1.99
C ALA A 90 5.77 14.94 -3.28
N THR A 91 7.08 14.74 -3.15
CA THR A 91 7.99 14.39 -4.24
C THR A 91 8.80 13.16 -3.87
N LEU A 92 9.46 12.53 -4.84
CA LEU A 92 10.41 11.45 -4.58
C LEU A 92 11.78 12.03 -4.19
N SER A 93 12.41 11.46 -3.17
CA SER A 93 13.82 11.73 -2.85
C SER A 93 14.78 11.00 -3.78
N SER A 94 14.31 9.95 -4.47
CA SER A 94 15.03 9.18 -5.48
C SER A 94 14.05 8.60 -6.50
N ALA A 95 14.41 8.65 -7.77
CA ALA A 95 13.69 7.97 -8.85
C ALA A 95 13.96 6.45 -8.87
N THR A 96 14.93 5.96 -8.10
CA THR A 96 15.19 4.53 -7.92
C THR A 96 14.64 4.10 -6.57
N PRO A 97 13.98 2.93 -6.45
CA PRO A 97 13.55 2.38 -5.18
C PRO A 97 14.69 2.34 -4.15
N THR A 98 14.38 2.60 -2.88
CA THR A 98 15.37 2.59 -1.79
C THR A 98 15.72 1.17 -1.33
N SER A 99 14.86 0.21 -1.61
CA SER A 99 15.06 -1.21 -1.30
C SER A 99 14.19 -2.08 -2.19
N ILE A 100 14.52 -3.37 -2.27
CA ILE A 100 13.71 -4.41 -2.88
C ILE A 100 13.70 -5.63 -1.98
N ALA A 101 12.52 -6.20 -1.77
CA ALA A 101 12.32 -7.49 -1.11
C ALA A 101 11.40 -8.36 -1.96
N VAL A 102 11.63 -9.68 -1.95
CA VAL A 102 10.89 -10.63 -2.80
C VAL A 102 10.23 -11.67 -1.91
N SER A 103 8.96 -11.93 -2.15
CA SER A 103 8.20 -13.00 -1.51
C SER A 103 7.31 -13.69 -2.56
N GLY A 104 7.76 -14.86 -3.04
CA GLY A 104 7.10 -15.53 -4.17
C GLY A 104 7.16 -14.69 -5.44
N ALA A 105 6.01 -14.35 -6.02
CA ALA A 105 5.88 -13.50 -7.21
C ALA A 105 5.69 -12.00 -6.89
N ILE A 106 5.81 -11.60 -5.62
CA ILE A 106 5.58 -10.23 -5.17
C ILE A 106 6.93 -9.56 -4.89
N TYR A 107 7.16 -8.42 -5.51
CA TYR A 107 8.32 -7.54 -5.32
C TYR A 107 7.89 -6.31 -4.52
N THR A 108 8.41 -6.16 -3.30
CA THR A 108 8.15 -5.00 -2.44
C THR A 108 9.28 -3.99 -2.61
N LEU A 109 8.94 -2.83 -3.15
CA LEU A 109 9.88 -1.74 -3.45
C LEU A 109 9.77 -0.66 -2.37
N GLY A 110 10.90 -0.23 -1.81
CA GLY A 110 10.98 0.89 -0.89
C GLY A 110 10.79 2.23 -1.61
N ILE A 111 10.02 3.13 -1.02
CA ILE A 111 9.75 4.46 -1.57
C ILE A 111 10.38 5.50 -0.67
N GLY A 112 11.26 6.34 -1.23
CA GLY A 112 11.78 7.53 -0.56
C GLY A 112 10.92 8.75 -0.90
N LEU A 113 10.17 9.27 0.06
CA LEU A 113 9.36 10.48 -0.11
C LEU A 113 10.04 11.70 0.53
N SER A 114 9.84 12.86 -0.08
CA SER A 114 10.13 14.18 0.47
C SER A 114 8.84 14.99 0.53
N GLY A 115 8.55 15.58 1.69
CA GLY A 115 7.27 16.22 1.99
C GLY A 115 6.23 15.24 2.50
N ILE A 116 5.05 15.77 2.85
CA ILE A 116 3.93 14.99 3.41
C ILE A 116 2.86 14.82 2.33
N PRO A 117 2.56 13.60 1.88
CA PRO A 117 1.53 13.33 0.89
C PRO A 117 0.16 13.85 1.33
N ASN A 118 -0.62 14.33 0.37
CA ASN A 118 -1.97 14.84 0.57
C ASN A 118 -3.07 13.93 -0.03
N GLY A 119 -2.69 12.74 -0.51
CA GLY A 119 -3.62 11.77 -1.06
C GLY A 119 -4.03 12.03 -2.52
N THR A 120 -3.43 13.03 -3.18
CA THR A 120 -3.66 13.29 -4.62
C THR A 120 -2.47 12.94 -5.48
N GLU A 121 -1.38 12.50 -4.86
CA GLU A 121 -0.19 12.03 -5.54
C GLU A 121 -0.42 10.65 -6.17
N THR A 122 0.00 10.50 -7.42
CA THR A 122 0.05 9.21 -8.11
C THR A 122 1.50 8.77 -8.28
N LEU A 123 1.86 7.67 -7.65
CA LEU A 123 3.14 6.98 -7.86
C LEU A 123 3.03 6.09 -9.09
N THR A 124 4.03 6.14 -9.96
CA THR A 124 4.16 5.26 -11.13
C THR A 124 5.46 4.46 -11.03
N ILE A 125 5.38 3.15 -11.24
CA ILE A 125 6.50 2.22 -11.28
C ILE A 125 6.74 1.82 -12.74
N THR A 126 7.95 1.99 -13.23
CA THR A 126 8.31 1.68 -14.63
C THR A 126 9.50 0.73 -14.64
N PRO A 127 9.44 -0.42 -15.35
CA PRO A 127 10.63 -1.20 -15.66
C PRO A 127 11.66 -0.34 -16.38
N VAL A 128 12.92 -0.40 -15.99
CA VAL A 128 14.00 0.21 -16.76
C VAL A 128 14.18 -0.58 -18.06
N ALA A 129 14.45 0.10 -19.16
CA ALA A 129 14.57 -0.55 -20.48
C ALA A 129 15.64 -1.65 -20.46
N ASN A 130 15.29 -2.84 -20.91
CA ASN A 130 16.18 -4.00 -20.99
C ASN A 130 16.82 -4.39 -19.65
N SER A 131 16.08 -4.28 -18.55
CA SER A 131 16.56 -4.70 -17.22
C SER A 131 15.73 -5.82 -16.61
N ILE A 132 14.47 -6.00 -17.04
CA ILE A 132 13.56 -7.04 -16.55
C ILE A 132 13.14 -7.92 -17.72
N TYR A 133 13.32 -9.22 -17.58
CA TYR A 133 13.03 -10.22 -18.62
C TYR A 133 12.21 -11.38 -18.05
N ASP A 134 11.44 -12.03 -18.91
CA ASP A 134 10.85 -13.34 -18.61
C ASP A 134 11.85 -14.50 -18.78
N GLY A 135 11.38 -15.73 -18.57
CA GLY A 135 12.21 -16.95 -18.77
C GLY A 135 12.56 -17.24 -20.23
N ASN A 136 11.93 -16.57 -21.19
CA ASN A 136 12.22 -16.70 -22.63
C ASN A 136 13.14 -15.59 -23.15
N GLY A 137 13.57 -14.68 -22.28
CA GLY A 137 14.47 -13.57 -22.59
C GLY A 137 13.79 -12.37 -23.25
N LEU A 138 12.45 -12.26 -23.14
CA LEU A 138 11.71 -11.12 -23.63
C LEU A 138 11.68 -10.02 -22.56
N ALA A 139 12.03 -8.81 -22.94
CA ALA A 139 12.12 -7.69 -22.00
C ALA A 139 10.74 -7.11 -21.68
N ALA A 140 10.55 -6.72 -20.41
CA ALA A 140 9.40 -5.92 -19.99
C ALA A 140 9.37 -4.58 -20.73
N SER A 141 8.18 -4.18 -21.18
CA SER A 141 7.98 -2.86 -21.78
C SER A 141 8.13 -1.77 -20.71
N THR A 142 8.67 -0.63 -21.09
CA THR A 142 8.66 0.58 -20.27
C THR A 142 7.26 1.22 -20.21
N SER A 143 6.35 0.84 -21.11
CA SER A 143 4.95 1.26 -21.09
C SER A 143 4.10 0.18 -20.44
N GLN A 144 3.58 0.47 -19.25
CA GLN A 144 2.76 -0.41 -18.42
C GLN A 144 1.39 0.21 -18.17
N SER A 145 0.36 -0.61 -17.90
CA SER A 145 -1.01 -0.13 -17.66
C SER A 145 -1.47 -0.26 -16.19
N ASN A 146 -0.87 -1.16 -15.42
CA ASN A 146 -1.27 -1.46 -14.03
C ASN A 146 -0.17 -1.12 -13.02
N ASN A 147 0.57 -0.06 -13.29
CA ASN A 147 1.81 0.30 -12.63
C ASN A 147 1.71 1.57 -11.78
N THR A 148 0.50 1.97 -11.41
CA THR A 148 0.26 3.20 -10.65
C THR A 148 -0.48 2.93 -9.34
N ALA A 149 -0.21 3.75 -8.32
CA ALA A 149 -0.96 3.76 -7.07
C ALA A 149 -1.07 5.18 -6.53
N THR A 150 -2.19 5.51 -5.89
CA THR A 150 -2.37 6.77 -5.18
C THR A 150 -1.80 6.66 -3.78
N LEU A 151 -1.01 7.65 -3.35
CA LEU A 151 -0.46 7.70 -1.98
C LEU A 151 -1.57 7.99 -0.96
N ASN A 152 -1.40 7.46 0.25
CA ASN A 152 -2.27 7.80 1.38
C ASN A 152 -2.01 9.25 1.83
N ASP A 153 -3.06 9.97 2.17
CA ASP A 153 -2.94 11.28 2.82
C ASP A 153 -2.33 11.12 4.23
N ARG A 154 -1.23 11.81 4.47
CA ARG A 154 -0.52 11.79 5.76
C ARG A 154 -0.52 13.13 6.48
N ARG A 155 -1.25 14.11 5.96
CA ARG A 155 -1.42 15.39 6.64
C ARG A 155 -2.20 15.19 7.93
N LEU A 156 -1.80 15.91 8.96
CA LEU A 156 -2.64 16.06 10.14
C LEU A 156 -3.93 16.76 9.73
N SER A 157 -5.05 16.12 9.96
CA SER A 157 -6.37 16.69 9.75
C SER A 157 -7.14 16.68 11.07
N ILE A 158 -7.87 17.74 11.34
CA ILE A 158 -8.88 17.73 12.41
C ILE A 158 -10.03 16.87 11.90
N LYS A 159 -10.22 15.70 12.48
CA LYS A 159 -11.32 14.79 12.14
C LYS A 159 -12.63 15.25 12.76
N GLU A 160 -12.55 15.68 13.99
CA GLU A 160 -13.69 16.17 14.76
C GLU A 160 -13.21 17.10 15.87
N THR A 161 -14.07 18.00 16.33
CA THR A 161 -13.85 18.85 17.49
C THR A 161 -15.04 18.75 18.42
N LEU A 162 -14.78 18.65 19.73
CA LEU A 162 -15.78 18.72 20.78
C LEU A 162 -15.44 19.88 21.72
N GLU A 163 -16.36 20.78 21.91
CA GLU A 163 -16.23 21.83 22.91
C GLU A 163 -16.56 21.24 24.29
N HIS A 164 -15.59 21.22 25.17
CA HIS A 164 -15.72 20.62 26.51
C HIS A 164 -16.10 21.64 27.60
N GLU A 165 -16.00 22.94 27.33
CA GLU A 165 -16.38 24.02 28.22
C GLU A 165 -16.74 25.28 27.42
N LEU A 166 -17.92 25.85 27.66
CA LEU A 166 -18.46 26.99 26.91
C LEU A 166 -17.86 28.37 27.31
N VAL A 167 -17.31 28.46 28.51
CA VAL A 167 -16.90 29.76 29.06
C VAL A 167 -15.42 29.82 29.37
N TYR A 168 -14.88 28.83 30.05
CA TYR A 168 -13.49 28.77 30.50
C TYR A 168 -12.92 27.36 30.35
N GLY A 169 -12.42 27.01 29.19
CA GLY A 169 -11.78 25.72 28.91
C GLY A 169 -10.29 25.87 28.63
N ASP A 170 -9.54 26.54 29.55
CA ASP A 170 -8.14 26.81 29.35
C ASP A 170 -7.21 25.97 30.25
N LEU A 171 -5.90 26.10 30.06
CA LEU A 171 -4.86 25.40 30.81
C LEU A 171 -5.08 23.88 30.84
N ASN A 172 -5.13 23.26 29.65
CA ASN A 172 -5.49 21.87 29.45
C ASN A 172 -4.30 20.93 29.59
N SER A 173 -4.51 19.77 30.21
CA SER A 173 -3.57 18.64 30.21
C SER A 173 -4.31 17.36 29.85
N LEU A 174 -3.86 16.66 28.81
CA LEU A 174 -4.50 15.46 28.25
C LEU A 174 -3.58 14.26 28.38
N VAL A 175 -4.12 13.13 28.79
CA VAL A 175 -3.42 11.84 28.81
C VAL A 175 -4.32 10.75 28.20
N ARG A 176 -3.72 9.82 27.48
CA ARG A 176 -4.42 8.63 26.97
C ARG A 176 -4.45 7.56 28.07
N MET A 177 -5.64 7.06 28.40
CA MET A 177 -5.84 6.01 29.39
C MET A 177 -5.71 4.62 28.78
N ASN A 178 -6.37 4.39 27.65
CA ASN A 178 -6.35 3.12 26.92
C ASN A 178 -6.53 3.37 25.40
N LEU A 179 -6.87 2.32 24.63
CA LEU A 179 -6.93 2.40 23.18
C LEU A 179 -7.79 3.56 22.66
N ASN A 180 -8.94 3.80 23.29
CA ASN A 180 -9.96 4.76 22.81
C ASN A 180 -10.38 5.78 23.87
N THR A 181 -9.82 5.74 25.10
CA THR A 181 -10.25 6.60 26.20
C THR A 181 -9.13 7.57 26.61
N TYR A 182 -9.52 8.81 26.83
CA TYR A 182 -8.64 9.90 27.19
C TYR A 182 -9.14 10.61 28.43
N LEU A 183 -8.22 11.10 29.26
CA LEU A 183 -8.49 11.90 30.44
C LEU A 183 -7.95 13.32 30.22
N LEU A 184 -8.81 14.30 30.37
CA LEU A 184 -8.50 15.71 30.27
C LEU A 184 -8.63 16.38 31.63
N ALA A 185 -7.59 17.04 32.13
CA ALA A 185 -7.67 17.98 33.21
C ALA A 185 -7.67 19.40 32.66
N TYR A 186 -8.56 20.24 33.13
CA TYR A 186 -8.66 21.63 32.65
C TYR A 186 -9.19 22.56 33.72
N ARG A 187 -8.95 23.83 33.52
CA ARG A 187 -9.59 24.90 34.31
C ARG A 187 -10.89 25.29 33.62
N GLY A 188 -12.02 25.04 34.29
CA GLY A 188 -13.33 25.36 33.79
C GLY A 188 -13.99 26.54 34.50
N THR A 189 -15.33 26.50 34.52
CA THR A 189 -16.17 27.56 35.11
C THR A 189 -15.76 27.92 36.51
N SER A 190 -15.75 29.23 36.83
CA SER A 190 -15.31 29.80 38.10
C SER A 190 -13.85 29.53 38.47
N TYR A 191 -13.02 29.22 37.48
CA TYR A 191 -11.60 28.86 37.60
C TYR A 191 -11.32 27.60 38.42
N TYR A 192 -12.32 26.72 38.57
CA TYR A 192 -12.18 25.43 39.24
C TYR A 192 -11.53 24.39 38.36
N GLY A 193 -10.92 23.38 38.99
CA GLY A 193 -10.34 22.24 38.28
C GLY A 193 -11.37 21.16 37.95
N TYR A 194 -11.36 20.71 36.74
CA TYR A 194 -12.22 19.64 36.22
C TYR A 194 -11.39 18.52 35.60
N LEU A 195 -11.95 17.31 35.67
CA LEU A 195 -11.49 16.12 34.96
C LEU A 195 -12.63 15.64 34.09
N SER A 196 -12.39 15.48 32.81
CA SER A 196 -13.35 14.85 31.90
C SER A 196 -12.71 13.66 31.18
N THR A 197 -13.48 12.60 31.03
CA THR A 197 -13.11 11.44 30.20
C THR A 197 -13.80 11.50 28.86
N PHE A 198 -13.06 11.22 27.82
CA PHE A 198 -13.55 11.18 26.43
C PHE A 198 -13.27 9.84 25.80
N THR A 199 -14.16 9.39 24.94
CA THR A 199 -13.87 8.35 23.97
C THR A 199 -13.67 8.96 22.59
N ILE A 200 -12.70 8.42 21.83
CA ILE A 200 -12.39 8.83 20.47
C ILE A 200 -12.24 7.54 19.65
N ASP A 201 -12.93 7.43 18.52
CA ASP A 201 -12.78 6.27 17.65
C ASP A 201 -11.36 6.15 17.08
N ALA A 202 -10.97 4.95 16.64
CA ALA A 202 -9.60 4.66 16.20
C ALA A 202 -9.16 5.51 14.99
N ASP A 203 -10.10 5.98 14.18
CA ASP A 203 -9.87 6.87 13.04
C ASP A 203 -9.86 8.38 13.41
N GLY A 204 -10.03 8.69 14.71
CA GLY A 204 -10.06 10.06 15.23
C GLY A 204 -11.42 10.76 15.11
N SER A 205 -12.47 10.04 14.71
CA SER A 205 -13.85 10.54 14.68
C SER A 205 -14.61 10.24 15.97
N ASN A 206 -15.86 10.75 16.06
CA ASN A 206 -16.81 10.50 17.15
C ASN A 206 -16.20 10.77 18.55
N ILE A 207 -15.78 12.00 18.79
CA ILE A 207 -15.32 12.44 20.12
C ILE A 207 -16.54 12.60 21.01
N THR A 208 -16.59 11.82 22.08
CA THR A 208 -17.74 11.83 23.03
C THR A 208 -17.23 11.99 24.44
N GLU A 209 -17.74 12.99 25.18
CA GLU A 209 -17.53 13.11 26.61
C GLU A 209 -18.31 12.04 27.35
N VAL A 210 -17.62 11.24 28.17
CA VAL A 210 -18.22 10.14 28.93
C VAL A 210 -18.62 10.60 30.33
N ALA A 211 -17.74 11.35 31.00
CA ALA A 211 -17.97 11.84 32.35
C ALA A 211 -17.13 13.09 32.62
N SER A 212 -17.63 13.97 33.48
CA SER A 212 -16.92 15.13 34.00
C SER A 212 -17.03 15.22 35.52
N LEU A 213 -15.95 15.64 36.18
CA LEU A 213 -15.86 15.78 37.61
C LEU A 213 -15.13 17.07 37.96
N GLN A 214 -15.75 17.93 38.76
CA GLN A 214 -15.04 19.03 39.44
C GLN A 214 -14.29 18.47 40.66
N PHE A 215 -12.96 18.66 40.70
CA PHE A 215 -12.12 18.07 41.78
C PHE A 215 -11.51 19.08 42.76
N THR A 216 -11.52 20.38 42.46
CA THR A 216 -10.90 21.41 43.35
C THR A 216 -11.89 22.04 44.32
N GLY A 217 -13.14 21.64 44.39
CA GLY A 217 -14.13 22.32 45.20
C GLY A 217 -14.24 23.81 44.85
N ASN A 218 -14.03 24.70 45.84
CA ASN A 218 -14.09 26.15 45.62
C ASN A 218 -12.71 26.80 45.49
N ALA A 219 -11.63 26.04 45.24
CA ALA A 219 -10.30 26.55 45.04
C ALA A 219 -9.99 26.78 43.57
N THR A 220 -9.33 27.89 43.27
CA THR A 220 -8.88 28.20 41.89
C THR A 220 -7.80 27.21 41.43
N MET A 221 -7.95 26.66 40.28
CA MET A 221 -6.96 25.80 39.60
C MET A 221 -6.06 26.63 38.69
N ASN A 222 -4.74 26.41 38.78
CA ASN A 222 -3.80 26.97 37.81
C ASN A 222 -2.88 25.87 37.29
N TYR A 223 -2.77 25.79 35.95
CA TYR A 223 -1.83 24.89 35.26
C TYR A 223 -1.99 23.40 35.64
N PRO A 224 -3.17 22.78 35.47
CA PRO A 224 -3.34 21.37 35.75
C PRO A 224 -2.34 20.52 34.92
N SER A 225 -1.77 19.54 35.58
CA SER A 225 -0.88 18.57 34.95
C SER A 225 -1.35 17.16 35.29
N LEU A 226 -1.45 16.30 34.28
CA LEU A 226 -1.80 14.91 34.44
C LEU A 226 -0.56 14.03 34.27
N LEU A 227 -0.40 13.06 35.17
CA LEU A 227 0.61 12.03 35.08
C LEU A 227 -0.03 10.67 35.30
N GLN A 228 0.17 9.73 34.37
CA GLN A 228 -0.19 8.35 34.56
C GLN A 228 0.84 7.65 35.44
N MET A 229 0.41 7.04 36.54
CA MET A 229 1.27 6.29 37.47
C MET A 229 1.27 4.80 37.20
N THR A 230 0.07 4.24 36.97
CA THR A 230 -0.16 2.85 36.58
C THR A 230 -1.25 2.81 35.53
N GLU A 231 -1.60 1.61 35.04
CA GLU A 231 -2.65 1.43 34.03
C GLU A 231 -3.96 2.15 34.42
N ASP A 232 -4.33 2.14 35.72
CA ASP A 232 -5.61 2.68 36.23
C ASP A 232 -5.43 3.84 37.21
N THR A 233 -4.23 4.36 37.44
CA THR A 233 -3.97 5.40 38.42
C THR A 233 -3.34 6.64 37.78
N TYR A 234 -3.94 7.79 38.05
CA TYR A 234 -3.51 9.09 37.53
C TYR A 234 -3.35 10.10 38.66
N ILE A 235 -2.34 10.94 38.56
CA ILE A 235 -2.15 12.07 39.43
C ILE A 235 -2.50 13.35 38.69
N VAL A 236 -3.25 14.23 39.36
CA VAL A 236 -3.49 15.61 38.94
C VAL A 236 -2.75 16.50 39.90
N ALA A 237 -1.93 17.41 39.40
CA ALA A 237 -1.19 18.40 40.15
C ALA A 237 -1.54 19.82 39.67
#